data_69cb8947653fd4985691a3d2a5fa424a
#
_entry.id   69cb8947653fd4985691a3d2a5fa424a
#
_cell.length_a   1.000
_cell.length_b   1.000
_cell.length_c   1.000
_cell.angle_alpha   90.00
_cell.angle_beta   90.00
_cell.angle_gamma   90.00
#
_symmetry.space_group_name_H-M   'P 1'
#
loop_
_entity.id
_entity.type
_entity.pdbx_description
1 polymer ?
#
loop_
_entity_poly.entity_id
_entity_poly.type
_entity_poly.pdbx_seq_one_letter_code
_entity_poly.pdbx_strand_id
1 'polypeptide(L)'
;SCCTGIALRLPNQPENLTSRLAYATILAMQQNTQPATKSSVYSIPFPPIIDPALDASSQDSITDRRRYRRILRFFASMIAHLIVLDILLGRLPFIRQSIQASRPTRLRRMSRQFRTLAVTMGGVLIKLGQFLSARVDVLPAEITEELAGLQDEVPPVPFDAIAVALQQELGGIAAHFVDFEQHPLAAASLGQAHRARLRNVLDEPINVVVKVQRPGIEDVVRTDLAALRVVARWVMRYKPIRRRANVPALMEEFARTLWEELDYRAEAANAERFAHLFVGEDDVAVPVVYRAHSTGRVLTLENVEGIRIDNVTAMQAAGISPPAVAERLLDVYFKQVFQAGFFHADPHPGNIFVRPRPRPPEAAAEEPTPFQITFIDFGMMGNIQTLMGENLRRILLAVAKRDAASLTQIYSDMGFFLPNADLDRITEAQETMLGRLWGRSLQEMARPSREEVQELGSEFKDLLREFPFQVPQDFIYLGRAVGMLSGLTSQLHPDVNLWTQMERYALEIVGDQSSKLFSSDVVLAELRSLLTVPVQMRHLIQLAETGELQVRTVADPSTIRRLDRLERRVNRLNTTVMASAVFLAGTLLYTNGDMTLALVFWGIAGVLVVVSMAE
;
A
#
# COMPACT_ATOMS: atom_id res chain seq x y z
N SER A 1 42.69 -20.98 -48.59
CA SER A 1 44.01 -20.88 -47.95
C SER A 1 43.94 -20.19 -46.60
N CYS A 2 44.54 -20.86 -45.66
CA CYS A 2 44.90 -20.47 -44.30
C CYS A 2 43.82 -20.40 -43.25
N CYS A 3 43.68 -21.52 -42.58
CA CYS A 3 43.29 -21.68 -41.18
C CYS A 3 44.43 -21.18 -40.27
N THR A 4 44.09 -20.48 -39.21
CA THR A 4 44.89 -20.52 -37.96
C THR A 4 43.95 -20.49 -36.77
N GLY A 5 43.99 -21.59 -36.03
CA GLY A 5 43.24 -21.79 -34.79
C GLY A 5 43.87 -21.04 -33.62
N ILE A 6 43.02 -20.55 -32.75
CA ILE A 6 43.40 -20.15 -31.40
C ILE A 6 42.70 -21.08 -30.44
N ALA A 7 43.49 -21.94 -29.79
CA ALA A 7 43.09 -22.78 -28.68
C ALA A 7 43.00 -21.93 -27.41
N LEU A 8 41.80 -21.72 -26.89
CA LEU A 8 41.58 -21.19 -25.55
C LEU A 8 41.61 -22.33 -24.54
N ARG A 9 42.64 -22.31 -23.69
CA ARG A 9 42.78 -23.16 -22.51
C ARG A 9 41.64 -22.81 -21.53
N LEU A 10 40.88 -23.83 -21.16
CA LEU A 10 39.98 -23.80 -20.03
C LEU A 10 40.77 -23.95 -18.73
N PRO A 11 40.54 -23.17 -17.69
CA PRO A 11 40.99 -23.48 -16.34
C PRO A 11 40.04 -24.46 -15.68
N ASN A 12 40.61 -25.50 -15.09
CA ASN A 12 39.94 -26.45 -14.19
C ASN A 12 39.54 -25.77 -12.89
N GLN A 13 38.34 -25.96 -12.47
CA GLN A 13 37.83 -26.68 -11.28
C GLN A 13 36.54 -26.08 -10.69
N PRO A 14 35.81 -26.90 -10.00
CA PRO A 14 34.33 -26.93 -10.05
C PRO A 14 33.74 -26.47 -8.71
N GLU A 15 32.56 -26.00 -8.70
CA GLU A 15 31.58 -26.13 -7.62
C GLU A 15 30.32 -25.25 -7.78
N ASN A 16 30.11 -24.61 -8.94
CA ASN A 16 28.85 -23.87 -9.15
C ASN A 16 28.25 -23.99 -10.58
N LEU A 17 28.69 -24.99 -11.35
CA LEU A 17 28.19 -25.20 -12.72
C LEU A 17 26.83 -25.92 -12.76
N THR A 18 26.50 -26.69 -11.73
CA THR A 18 25.28 -27.50 -11.70
C THR A 18 24.01 -26.66 -11.48
N SER A 19 24.05 -25.60 -10.68
CA SER A 19 22.91 -24.70 -10.52
C SER A 19 22.68 -23.81 -11.75
N ARG A 20 23.74 -23.39 -12.43
CA ARG A 20 23.66 -22.63 -13.69
C ARG A 20 23.20 -23.48 -14.88
N LEU A 21 23.61 -24.76 -14.94
CA LEU A 21 23.14 -25.69 -15.94
C LEU A 21 21.68 -26.11 -15.71
N ALA A 22 21.24 -26.27 -14.49
CA ALA A 22 19.84 -26.52 -14.18
C ALA A 22 18.95 -25.33 -14.58
N TYR A 23 19.38 -24.11 -14.35
CA TYR A 23 18.65 -22.88 -14.74
C TYR A 23 18.63 -22.73 -16.27
N ALA A 24 19.76 -22.99 -16.94
CA ALA A 24 19.87 -22.96 -18.40
C ALA A 24 19.06 -24.09 -19.07
N THR A 25 18.99 -25.28 -18.45
CA THR A 25 18.22 -26.42 -18.97
C THR A 25 16.72 -26.22 -18.78
N ILE A 26 16.29 -25.63 -17.69
CA ILE A 26 14.88 -25.25 -17.45
C ILE A 26 14.45 -24.14 -18.43
N LEU A 27 15.32 -23.16 -18.70
CA LEU A 27 15.08 -22.15 -19.72
C LEU A 27 15.09 -22.73 -21.15
N ALA A 28 15.95 -23.69 -21.45
CA ALA A 28 16.03 -24.33 -22.77
C ALA A 28 14.85 -25.30 -23.05
N MET A 29 14.28 -25.93 -22.03
CA MET A 29 13.06 -26.76 -22.20
C MET A 29 11.80 -25.92 -22.41
N GLN A 30 11.78 -24.64 -22.03
CA GLN A 30 10.69 -23.71 -22.32
C GLN A 30 10.80 -23.03 -23.70
N GLN A 31 11.97 -23.13 -24.39
CA GLN A 31 12.21 -22.45 -25.67
C GLN A 31 11.96 -23.30 -26.91
N ASN A 32 11.45 -24.53 -26.79
CA ASN A 32 11.26 -25.40 -27.94
C ASN A 32 9.82 -25.36 -28.48
N THR A 33 9.30 -24.16 -28.78
CA THR A 33 8.18 -23.94 -29.71
C THR A 33 8.45 -22.69 -30.53
N GLN A 34 8.79 -22.89 -31.77
CA GLN A 34 8.87 -22.05 -32.97
C GLN A 34 9.17 -20.52 -32.87
N PRO A 35 9.97 -19.97 -33.79
CA PRO A 35 10.35 -18.56 -33.75
C PRO A 35 9.23 -17.67 -34.28
N ALA A 36 8.58 -16.92 -33.39
CA ALA A 36 7.73 -15.80 -33.74
C ALA A 36 8.52 -14.50 -33.74
N THR A 37 8.31 -13.72 -34.77
CA THR A 37 8.89 -12.43 -35.11
C THR A 37 8.97 -11.44 -33.96
N LYS A 38 10.10 -10.72 -33.88
CA LYS A 38 10.39 -9.63 -32.95
C LYS A 38 9.38 -8.48 -33.06
N SER A 39 8.29 -8.48 -32.31
CA SER A 39 7.52 -7.28 -31.92
C SER A 39 6.28 -7.58 -31.07
N SER A 40 6.37 -8.44 -30.04
CA SER A 40 5.27 -8.56 -29.06
C SER A 40 5.76 -9.19 -27.75
N VAL A 41 6.76 -8.58 -27.08
CA VAL A 41 7.32 -9.14 -25.84
C VAL A 41 6.59 -8.64 -24.58
N TYR A 42 5.54 -7.84 -24.72
CA TYR A 42 4.80 -7.29 -23.56
C TYR A 42 3.29 -7.50 -23.61
N SER A 43 2.87 -8.70 -24.01
CA SER A 43 1.50 -9.11 -23.76
C SER A 43 1.45 -10.61 -23.44
N ILE A 44 1.97 -10.97 -22.28
CA ILE A 44 1.45 -12.15 -21.59
C ILE A 44 0.10 -11.69 -21.06
N PRO A 45 -1.03 -12.18 -21.57
CA PRO A 45 -2.30 -11.88 -20.93
C PRO A 45 -2.20 -12.45 -19.52
N PHE A 46 -2.33 -11.61 -18.52
CA PHE A 46 -2.60 -12.06 -17.17
C PHE A 46 -3.75 -13.07 -17.28
N PRO A 47 -3.66 -14.25 -16.64
CA PRO A 47 -4.83 -15.09 -16.51
C PRO A 47 -5.94 -14.19 -15.95
N PRO A 48 -7.18 -14.35 -16.40
CA PRO A 48 -8.25 -13.46 -15.99
C PRO A 48 -8.22 -13.39 -14.48
N ILE A 49 -7.92 -12.21 -13.97
CA ILE A 49 -8.24 -11.83 -12.59
C ILE A 49 -9.68 -12.31 -12.46
N ILE A 50 -9.96 -13.13 -11.46
CA ILE A 50 -11.32 -13.55 -11.13
C ILE A 50 -12.15 -12.28 -11.27
N ASP A 51 -13.03 -12.24 -12.28
CA ASP A 51 -13.76 -11.04 -12.64
C ASP A 51 -14.56 -10.62 -11.40
N PRO A 52 -14.21 -9.50 -10.74
CA PRO A 52 -14.89 -9.11 -9.50
C PRO A 52 -16.37 -8.82 -9.76
N ALA A 53 -16.79 -8.67 -11.02
CA ALA A 53 -18.16 -8.42 -11.40
C ALA A 53 -19.01 -9.71 -11.50
N LEU A 54 -18.40 -10.86 -11.77
CA LEU A 54 -19.15 -12.13 -11.89
C LEU A 54 -19.47 -12.78 -10.54
N ASP A 55 -18.83 -12.34 -9.45
CA ASP A 55 -18.97 -12.98 -8.14
C ASP A 55 -19.55 -12.06 -7.06
N ALA A 56 -20.02 -10.86 -7.40
CA ALA A 56 -20.60 -9.93 -6.43
C ALA A 56 -21.81 -10.51 -5.68
N SER A 57 -22.52 -11.46 -6.22
CA SER A 57 -23.66 -12.13 -5.57
C SER A 57 -23.26 -13.34 -4.71
N SER A 58 -22.11 -13.97 -4.98
CA SER A 58 -21.58 -15.10 -4.21
C SER A 58 -20.59 -14.66 -3.12
N GLN A 59 -20.03 -13.44 -3.21
CA GLN A 59 -19.04 -12.90 -2.29
C GLN A 59 -19.58 -12.60 -0.87
N ASP A 60 -20.87 -12.45 -0.68
CA ASP A 60 -21.51 -12.09 0.62
C ASP A 60 -22.09 -13.28 1.39
N SER A 61 -21.65 -14.51 1.14
CA SER A 61 -22.10 -15.66 1.94
C SER A 61 -21.52 -15.59 3.36
N ILE A 62 -22.37 -15.32 4.33
CA ILE A 62 -22.00 -15.32 5.75
C ILE A 62 -21.95 -16.79 6.21
N THR A 63 -20.75 -17.34 6.27
CA THR A 63 -20.52 -18.71 6.73
C THR A 63 -20.47 -18.79 8.25
N ASP A 64 -19.89 -17.82 8.94
CA ASP A 64 -19.85 -17.73 10.41
C ASP A 64 -20.67 -16.53 10.94
N ARG A 65 -21.93 -16.79 11.26
CA ARG A 65 -22.84 -15.79 11.84
C ARG A 65 -22.39 -15.28 13.22
N ARG A 66 -21.62 -16.07 14.01
CA ARG A 66 -21.14 -15.63 15.32
C ARG A 66 -20.01 -14.62 15.15
N ARG A 67 -19.06 -14.89 14.25
CA ARG A 67 -17.96 -14.00 13.88
C ARG A 67 -18.50 -12.69 13.29
N TYR A 68 -19.41 -12.77 12.34
CA TYR A 68 -20.10 -11.62 11.74
C TYR A 68 -20.73 -10.71 12.78
N ARG A 69 -21.56 -11.26 13.69
CA ARG A 69 -22.24 -10.50 14.75
C ARG A 69 -21.25 -9.90 15.75
N ARG A 70 -20.12 -10.56 16.02
CA ARG A 70 -19.09 -10.05 16.93
C ARG A 70 -18.43 -8.78 16.36
N ILE A 71 -18.09 -8.79 15.06
CA ILE A 71 -17.55 -7.62 14.35
C ILE A 71 -18.55 -6.46 14.38
N LEU A 72 -19.80 -6.71 13.97
CA LEU A 72 -20.83 -5.68 13.96
C LEU A 72 -21.08 -5.07 15.34
N ARG A 73 -21.19 -5.89 16.40
CA ARG A 73 -21.40 -5.40 17.77
C ARG A 73 -20.25 -4.52 18.25
N PHE A 74 -19.01 -4.92 17.95
CA PHE A 74 -17.84 -4.14 18.31
C PHE A 74 -17.87 -2.75 17.64
N PHE A 75 -18.02 -2.69 16.33
CA PHE A 75 -18.04 -1.42 15.62
C PHE A 75 -19.28 -0.58 15.91
N ALA A 76 -20.45 -1.21 16.12
CA ALA A 76 -21.65 -0.49 16.56
C ALA A 76 -21.45 0.18 17.91
N SER A 77 -20.84 -0.50 18.88
CA SER A 77 -20.49 0.04 20.18
C SER A 77 -19.53 1.23 20.06
N MET A 78 -18.50 1.10 19.21
CA MET A 78 -17.51 2.13 18.96
C MET A 78 -18.13 3.38 18.31
N ILE A 79 -18.95 3.18 17.28
CA ILE A 79 -19.65 4.26 16.58
C ILE A 79 -20.65 4.94 17.51
N ALA A 80 -21.43 4.17 18.29
CA ALA A 80 -22.36 4.73 19.27
C ALA A 80 -21.63 5.60 20.31
N HIS A 81 -20.48 5.14 20.80
CA HIS A 81 -19.67 5.91 21.74
C HIS A 81 -19.20 7.25 21.14
N LEU A 82 -18.73 7.24 19.87
CA LEU A 82 -18.35 8.47 19.17
C LEU A 82 -19.55 9.40 18.96
N ILE A 83 -20.70 8.87 18.56
CA ILE A 83 -21.93 9.65 18.35
C ILE A 83 -22.37 10.30 19.67
N VAL A 84 -22.45 9.53 20.74
CA VAL A 84 -22.91 10.03 22.04
C VAL A 84 -21.96 11.11 22.57
N LEU A 85 -20.66 10.86 22.59
CA LEU A 85 -19.71 11.81 23.19
C LEU A 85 -19.40 12.99 22.27
N ASP A 86 -19.09 12.76 21.01
CA ASP A 86 -18.60 13.85 20.13
C ASP A 86 -19.76 14.64 19.50
N ILE A 87 -20.93 14.01 19.26
CA ILE A 87 -22.06 14.70 18.63
C ILE A 87 -23.07 15.18 19.67
N LEU A 88 -23.56 14.30 20.54
CA LEU A 88 -24.62 14.66 21.47
C LEU A 88 -24.08 15.48 22.65
N LEU A 89 -23.14 14.93 23.40
CA LEU A 89 -22.59 15.57 24.58
C LEU A 89 -21.61 16.70 24.23
N GLY A 90 -20.85 16.58 23.13
CA GLY A 90 -19.93 17.61 22.66
C GLY A 90 -20.59 18.92 22.20
N ARG A 91 -21.93 18.95 22.06
CA ARG A 91 -22.71 20.17 21.77
C ARG A 91 -23.04 20.96 23.05
N LEU A 92 -22.98 20.34 24.21
CA LEU A 92 -23.25 21.00 25.47
C LEU A 92 -22.05 21.90 25.88
N PRO A 93 -22.26 23.23 26.02
CA PRO A 93 -21.16 24.18 26.23
C PRO A 93 -20.34 23.89 27.49
N PHE A 94 -20.99 23.40 28.55
CA PHE A 94 -20.36 23.14 29.85
C PHE A 94 -19.36 21.98 29.85
N ILE A 95 -19.55 20.95 28.99
CA ILE A 95 -18.71 19.76 28.97
C ILE A 95 -17.89 19.62 27.68
N ARG A 96 -18.15 20.48 26.69
CA ARG A 96 -17.47 20.45 25.38
C ARG A 96 -15.95 20.44 25.50
N GLN A 97 -15.40 21.32 26.34
CA GLN A 97 -13.96 21.45 26.53
C GLN A 97 -13.34 20.17 27.10
N SER A 98 -13.99 19.55 28.09
CA SER A 98 -13.56 18.29 28.69
C SER A 98 -13.64 17.13 27.70
N ILE A 99 -14.69 17.06 26.88
CA ILE A 99 -14.87 16.03 25.86
C ILE A 99 -13.79 16.18 24.77
N GLN A 100 -13.49 17.40 24.34
CA GLN A 100 -12.44 17.65 23.34
C GLN A 100 -11.05 17.32 23.90
N ALA A 101 -10.75 17.69 25.13
CA ALA A 101 -9.48 17.36 25.78
C ALA A 101 -9.27 15.85 25.96
N SER A 102 -10.34 15.09 26.23
CA SER A 102 -10.27 13.62 26.38
C SER A 102 -10.26 12.84 25.07
N ARG A 103 -10.50 13.48 23.92
CA ARG A 103 -10.65 12.82 22.61
C ARG A 103 -9.42 11.99 22.21
N PRO A 104 -8.16 12.49 22.29
CA PRO A 104 -6.98 11.70 21.94
C PRO A 104 -6.86 10.41 22.76
N THR A 105 -7.06 10.50 24.06
CA THR A 105 -7.02 9.34 24.96
C THR A 105 -8.10 8.32 24.66
N ARG A 106 -9.32 8.77 24.29
CA ARG A 106 -10.41 7.89 23.88
C ARG A 106 -10.09 7.18 22.57
N LEU A 107 -9.57 7.90 21.57
CA LEU A 107 -9.19 7.30 20.29
C LEU A 107 -8.11 6.23 20.47
N ARG A 108 -7.06 6.49 21.25
CA ARG A 108 -6.05 5.48 21.60
C ARG A 108 -6.66 4.27 22.28
N ARG A 109 -7.58 4.46 23.26
CA ARG A 109 -8.26 3.36 23.92
C ARG A 109 -9.09 2.51 22.95
N MET A 110 -9.80 3.15 22.03
CA MET A 110 -10.60 2.47 21.00
C MET A 110 -9.71 1.66 20.05
N SER A 111 -8.58 2.22 19.64
CA SER A 111 -7.59 1.53 18.80
C SER A 111 -6.98 0.32 19.50
N ARG A 112 -6.69 0.39 20.80
CA ARG A 112 -6.25 -0.76 21.59
C ARG A 112 -7.31 -1.85 21.69
N GLN A 113 -8.57 -1.47 21.87
CA GLN A 113 -9.67 -2.45 21.88
C GLN A 113 -9.83 -3.13 20.52
N PHE A 114 -9.69 -2.37 19.42
CA PHE A 114 -9.68 -2.95 18.08
C PHE A 114 -8.46 -3.88 17.88
N ARG A 115 -7.25 -3.46 18.28
CA ARG A 115 -6.05 -4.32 18.24
C ARG A 115 -6.26 -5.64 18.99
N THR A 116 -6.82 -5.59 20.19
CA THR A 116 -7.14 -6.80 20.96
C THR A 116 -8.16 -7.69 20.23
N LEU A 117 -9.19 -7.10 19.62
CA LEU A 117 -10.14 -7.83 18.80
C LEU A 117 -9.45 -8.47 17.58
N ALA A 118 -8.63 -7.71 16.86
CA ALA A 118 -7.92 -8.14 15.67
C ALA A 118 -6.99 -9.33 15.97
N VAL A 119 -6.20 -9.25 17.03
CA VAL A 119 -5.33 -10.34 17.48
C VAL A 119 -6.15 -11.58 17.91
N THR A 120 -7.26 -11.37 18.64
CA THR A 120 -8.10 -12.50 19.11
C THR A 120 -8.82 -13.21 17.96
N MET A 121 -9.28 -12.48 16.96
CA MET A 121 -10.03 -13.02 15.83
C MET A 121 -9.12 -13.45 14.67
N GLY A 122 -7.92 -12.90 14.59
CA GLY A 122 -6.96 -13.20 13.53
C GLY A 122 -7.41 -12.79 12.14
N GLY A 123 -6.66 -13.20 11.13
CA GLY A 123 -7.05 -13.08 9.71
C GLY A 123 -7.23 -11.64 9.25
N VAL A 124 -8.40 -11.37 8.67
CA VAL A 124 -8.75 -10.10 8.00
C VAL A 124 -8.64 -8.87 8.91
N LEU A 125 -8.97 -9.00 10.20
CA LEU A 125 -8.94 -7.83 11.10
C LEU A 125 -7.53 -7.33 11.40
N ILE A 126 -6.53 -8.22 11.40
CA ILE A 126 -5.13 -7.82 11.50
C ILE A 126 -4.73 -7.04 10.26
N LYS A 127 -5.03 -7.58 9.07
CA LYS A 127 -4.76 -6.90 7.79
C LYS A 127 -5.50 -5.57 7.66
N LEU A 128 -6.75 -5.50 8.14
CA LEU A 128 -7.47 -4.23 8.23
C LEU A 128 -6.73 -3.22 9.12
N GLY A 129 -6.22 -3.66 10.27
CA GLY A 129 -5.45 -2.78 11.15
C GLY A 129 -4.16 -2.28 10.50
N GLN A 130 -3.44 -3.14 9.79
CA GLN A 130 -2.25 -2.78 9.00
C GLN A 130 -2.60 -1.81 7.87
N PHE A 131 -3.66 -2.07 7.12
CA PHE A 131 -4.18 -1.17 6.10
C PHE A 131 -4.54 0.21 6.66
N LEU A 132 -5.27 0.25 7.79
CA LEU A 132 -5.66 1.48 8.45
C LEU A 132 -4.48 2.24 9.06
N SER A 133 -3.43 1.56 9.52
CA SER A 133 -2.22 2.21 10.06
C SER A 133 -1.46 3.01 9.02
N ALA A 134 -1.54 2.61 7.75
CA ALA A 134 -0.94 3.33 6.63
C ALA A 134 -1.75 4.57 6.18
N ARG A 135 -3.00 4.73 6.65
CA ARG A 135 -3.93 5.79 6.21
C ARG A 135 -3.83 7.04 7.09
N VAL A 136 -2.64 7.61 7.16
CA VAL A 136 -2.39 8.88 7.89
C VAL A 136 -3.13 10.08 7.28
N ASP A 137 -3.55 9.97 6.03
CA ASP A 137 -4.36 10.95 5.30
C ASP A 137 -5.81 11.03 5.80
N VAL A 138 -6.34 9.90 6.30
CA VAL A 138 -7.74 9.78 6.73
C VAL A 138 -7.89 9.72 8.24
N LEU A 139 -6.97 9.04 8.92
CA LEU A 139 -7.06 8.73 10.35
C LEU A 139 -6.13 9.61 11.18
N PRO A 140 -6.57 10.01 12.40
CA PRO A 140 -5.71 10.71 13.36
C PRO A 140 -4.50 9.87 13.79
N ALA A 141 -3.39 10.55 14.11
CA ALA A 141 -2.14 9.92 14.54
C ALA A 141 -2.32 8.95 15.73
N GLU A 142 -3.21 9.27 16.66
CA GLU A 142 -3.53 8.43 17.83
C GLU A 142 -4.07 7.05 17.45
N ILE A 143 -4.66 6.92 16.26
CA ILE A 143 -5.17 5.65 15.74
C ILE A 143 -4.06 4.94 14.97
N THR A 144 -3.42 5.61 14.04
CA THR A 144 -2.41 5.02 13.15
C THR A 144 -1.18 4.54 13.92
N GLU A 145 -0.70 5.31 14.91
CA GLU A 145 0.40 4.92 15.81
C GLU A 145 0.08 3.64 16.61
N GLU A 146 -1.12 3.54 17.18
CA GLU A 146 -1.51 2.37 17.97
C GLU A 146 -1.69 1.12 17.09
N LEU A 147 -2.11 1.30 15.84
CA LEU A 147 -2.30 0.21 14.88
C LEU A 147 -1.00 -0.21 14.17
N ALA A 148 -0.01 0.68 14.06
CA ALA A 148 1.29 0.37 13.45
C ALA A 148 2.02 -0.80 14.13
N GLY A 149 1.74 -1.07 15.41
CA GLY A 149 2.29 -2.20 16.14
C GLY A 149 1.53 -3.53 15.95
N LEU A 150 0.57 -3.63 15.02
CA LEU A 150 -0.09 -4.89 14.69
C LEU A 150 0.86 -5.75 13.84
N GLN A 151 1.41 -6.78 14.49
CA GLN A 151 2.24 -7.79 13.82
C GLN A 151 1.36 -8.90 13.26
N ASP A 152 1.85 -9.56 12.20
CA ASP A 152 1.16 -10.66 11.53
C ASP A 152 1.30 -12.00 12.29
N GLU A 153 1.90 -11.99 13.49
CA GLU A 153 2.08 -13.19 14.30
C GLU A 153 0.75 -13.65 14.91
N VAL A 154 0.29 -14.79 14.46
CA VAL A 154 -0.93 -15.46 14.92
C VAL A 154 -0.60 -16.86 15.36
N PRO A 155 -1.26 -17.43 16.36
CA PRO A 155 -1.04 -18.84 16.73
C PRO A 155 -1.13 -19.76 15.52
N PRO A 156 -0.20 -20.73 15.38
CA PRO A 156 -0.20 -21.65 14.25
C PRO A 156 -1.44 -22.54 14.25
N VAL A 157 -1.82 -22.97 13.06
CA VAL A 157 -2.85 -24.00 12.87
C VAL A 157 -2.21 -25.37 13.11
N PRO A 158 -2.91 -26.34 13.71
CA PRO A 158 -2.40 -27.69 13.89
C PRO A 158 -1.96 -28.31 12.56
N PHE A 159 -0.85 -29.07 12.61
CA PHE A 159 -0.25 -29.66 11.41
C PHE A 159 -1.21 -30.57 10.63
N ASP A 160 -2.07 -31.32 11.32
CA ASP A 160 -3.04 -32.20 10.66
C ASP A 160 -3.95 -31.45 9.68
N ALA A 161 -4.35 -30.20 10.02
CA ALA A 161 -5.17 -29.37 9.14
C ALA A 161 -4.36 -28.87 7.92
N ILE A 162 -3.07 -28.58 8.10
CA ILE A 162 -2.15 -28.23 7.02
C ILE A 162 -1.89 -29.44 6.10
N ALA A 163 -1.70 -30.63 6.67
CA ALA A 163 -1.53 -31.86 5.90
C ALA A 163 -2.75 -32.16 5.01
N VAL A 164 -3.97 -31.90 5.52
CA VAL A 164 -5.20 -32.02 4.73
C VAL A 164 -5.23 -31.00 3.59
N ALA A 165 -4.82 -29.76 3.83
CA ALA A 165 -4.74 -28.74 2.78
C ALA A 165 -3.70 -29.13 1.71
N LEU A 166 -2.53 -29.61 2.10
CA LEU A 166 -1.51 -30.09 1.16
C LEU A 166 -1.98 -31.34 0.39
N GLN A 167 -2.74 -32.24 1.03
CA GLN A 167 -3.35 -33.38 0.35
C GLN A 167 -4.35 -32.94 -0.72
N GLN A 168 -5.13 -31.90 -0.47
CA GLN A 168 -6.12 -31.38 -1.42
C GLN A 168 -5.48 -30.63 -2.58
N GLU A 169 -4.43 -29.85 -2.31
CA GLU A 169 -3.81 -28.96 -3.30
C GLU A 169 -2.72 -29.66 -4.12
N LEU A 170 -1.93 -30.54 -3.52
CA LEU A 170 -0.77 -31.17 -4.16
C LEU A 170 -0.89 -32.71 -4.28
N GLY A 171 -1.97 -33.32 -3.79
CA GLY A 171 -2.09 -34.79 -3.78
C GLY A 171 -1.29 -35.47 -2.64
N GLY A 172 -0.67 -34.71 -1.75
CA GLY A 172 -0.01 -35.19 -0.53
C GLY A 172 1.45 -34.77 -0.39
N ILE A 173 1.91 -34.79 0.83
CA ILE A 173 3.29 -34.38 1.19
C ILE A 173 4.33 -35.31 0.56
N ALA A 174 4.16 -36.64 0.72
CA ALA A 174 5.14 -37.62 0.26
C ALA A 174 5.35 -37.68 -1.25
N ALA A 175 4.41 -37.15 -2.04
CA ALA A 175 4.53 -37.08 -3.50
C ALA A 175 5.55 -36.04 -3.96
N HIS A 176 5.68 -34.94 -3.19
CA HIS A 176 6.46 -33.76 -3.56
C HIS A 176 7.70 -33.56 -2.70
N PHE A 177 7.66 -33.94 -1.40
CA PHE A 177 8.70 -33.65 -0.44
C PHE A 177 9.31 -34.93 0.11
N VAL A 178 10.64 -34.94 0.31
CA VAL A 178 11.37 -36.00 0.99
C VAL A 178 11.19 -35.86 2.49
N ASP A 179 11.14 -34.61 2.97
CA ASP A 179 10.99 -34.27 4.37
C ASP A 179 10.15 -32.98 4.48
N PHE A 180 9.34 -32.92 5.53
CA PHE A 180 8.47 -31.76 5.80
C PHE A 180 8.37 -31.50 7.30
N GLU A 181 8.86 -30.35 7.75
CA GLU A 181 8.83 -30.00 9.16
C GLU A 181 7.39 -29.72 9.63
N GLN A 182 6.92 -30.45 10.66
CA GLN A 182 5.57 -30.25 11.20
C GLN A 182 5.41 -28.94 11.95
N HIS A 183 6.49 -28.48 12.62
CA HIS A 183 6.49 -27.18 13.28
C HIS A 183 6.67 -26.05 12.24
N PRO A 184 5.77 -25.06 12.21
CA PRO A 184 5.91 -23.98 11.27
C PRO A 184 7.14 -23.11 11.57
N LEU A 185 7.81 -22.66 10.53
CA LEU A 185 8.86 -21.64 10.59
C LEU A 185 8.29 -20.28 11.03
N ALA A 186 7.10 -19.95 10.51
CA ALA A 186 6.36 -18.74 10.83
C ALA A 186 4.85 -18.96 10.62
N ALA A 187 4.03 -18.28 11.39
CA ALA A 187 2.58 -18.29 11.22
C ALA A 187 2.06 -16.86 11.09
N ALA A 188 1.43 -16.58 9.94
CA ALA A 188 0.85 -15.28 9.60
C ALA A 188 -0.69 -15.31 9.67
N SER A 189 -1.30 -14.15 9.46
CA SER A 189 -2.76 -13.98 9.53
C SER A 189 -3.53 -14.83 8.51
N LEU A 190 -2.98 -15.03 7.31
CA LEU A 190 -3.63 -15.75 6.20
C LEU A 190 -3.05 -17.13 5.93
N GLY A 191 -1.83 -17.41 6.36
CA GLY A 191 -1.13 -18.66 6.09
C GLY A 191 -0.05 -18.97 7.12
N GLN A 192 0.67 -20.07 6.90
CA GLN A 192 1.88 -20.39 7.66
C GLN A 192 2.94 -21.00 6.75
N ALA A 193 4.20 -20.86 7.14
CA ALA A 193 5.34 -21.33 6.38
C ALA A 193 6.01 -22.49 7.11
N HIS A 194 6.40 -23.53 6.35
CA HIS A 194 7.10 -24.71 6.85
C HIS A 194 8.39 -24.92 6.07
N ARG A 195 9.42 -25.44 6.74
CA ARG A 195 10.59 -25.95 6.04
C ARG A 195 10.29 -27.32 5.47
N ALA A 196 10.81 -27.57 4.28
CA ALA A 196 10.71 -28.86 3.63
C ALA A 196 11.92 -29.11 2.74
N ARG A 197 12.05 -30.33 2.26
CA ARG A 197 13.05 -30.71 1.26
C ARG A 197 12.35 -31.30 0.04
N LEU A 198 12.54 -30.68 -1.11
CA LEU A 198 12.01 -31.18 -2.37
C LEU A 198 12.80 -32.42 -2.81
N ARG A 199 12.08 -33.38 -3.40
CA ARG A 199 12.66 -34.46 -4.15
C ARG A 199 13.13 -33.95 -5.50
N ASN A 200 14.45 -33.97 -5.72
CA ASN A 200 15.03 -33.62 -7.02
C ASN A 200 15.22 -34.87 -7.89
N VAL A 201 15.19 -34.68 -9.20
CA VAL A 201 15.45 -35.72 -10.22
C VAL A 201 16.88 -36.31 -10.09
N LEU A 202 17.80 -35.53 -9.50
CA LEU A 202 19.22 -35.89 -9.30
C LEU A 202 19.49 -36.49 -7.90
N ASP A 203 18.45 -36.81 -7.13
CA ASP A 203 18.50 -37.38 -5.76
C ASP A 203 19.17 -36.48 -4.69
N GLU A 204 19.49 -35.23 -5.00
CA GLU A 204 19.93 -34.24 -4.01
C GLU A 204 18.73 -33.44 -3.50
N PRO A 205 18.37 -33.56 -2.21
CA PRO A 205 17.22 -32.83 -1.67
C PRO A 205 17.49 -31.31 -1.63
N ILE A 206 16.57 -30.52 -2.17
CA ILE A 206 16.65 -29.06 -2.17
C ILE A 206 15.87 -28.52 -0.97
N ASN A 207 16.50 -27.67 -0.16
CA ASN A 207 15.85 -27.02 0.97
C ASN A 207 14.89 -25.94 0.47
N VAL A 208 13.63 -25.99 0.90
CA VAL A 208 12.56 -25.09 0.50
C VAL A 208 11.75 -24.61 1.71
N VAL A 209 11.06 -23.50 1.51
CA VAL A 209 10.01 -23.01 2.39
C VAL A 209 8.67 -23.15 1.66
N VAL A 210 7.71 -23.77 2.31
CA VAL A 210 6.37 -23.99 1.78
C VAL A 210 5.39 -23.12 2.57
N LYS A 211 4.87 -22.08 1.93
CA LYS A 211 3.78 -21.27 2.45
C LYS A 211 2.47 -21.97 2.15
N VAL A 212 1.65 -22.20 3.17
CA VAL A 212 0.33 -22.85 3.06
C VAL A 212 -0.73 -21.94 3.65
N GLN A 213 -1.80 -21.69 2.93
CA GLN A 213 -2.93 -20.92 3.43
C GLN A 213 -3.63 -21.65 4.59
N ARG A 214 -4.18 -20.87 5.50
CA ARG A 214 -5.01 -21.43 6.58
C ARG A 214 -6.25 -22.09 6.00
N PRO A 215 -6.56 -23.36 6.37
CA PRO A 215 -7.78 -24.00 5.93
C PRO A 215 -9.03 -23.15 6.26
N GLY A 216 -9.91 -22.97 5.28
CA GLY A 216 -11.14 -22.18 5.45
C GLY A 216 -10.95 -20.67 5.53
N ILE A 217 -9.77 -20.14 5.19
CA ILE A 217 -9.49 -18.69 5.28
C ILE A 217 -10.38 -17.88 4.35
N GLU A 218 -10.76 -18.40 3.19
CA GLU A 218 -11.65 -17.71 2.25
C GLU A 218 -13.04 -17.44 2.88
N ASP A 219 -13.60 -18.39 3.62
CA ASP A 219 -14.88 -18.23 4.32
C ASP A 219 -14.80 -17.17 5.42
N VAL A 220 -13.67 -17.12 6.11
CA VAL A 220 -13.37 -16.08 7.09
C VAL A 220 -13.33 -14.71 6.39
N VAL A 221 -12.62 -14.62 5.25
CA VAL A 221 -12.51 -13.38 4.48
C VAL A 221 -13.88 -12.92 3.99
N ARG A 222 -14.69 -13.78 3.38
CA ARG A 222 -16.05 -13.45 2.93
C ARG A 222 -16.91 -12.92 4.07
N THR A 223 -16.89 -13.61 5.21
CA THR A 223 -17.65 -13.22 6.40
C THR A 223 -17.23 -11.87 6.96
N ASP A 224 -15.92 -11.64 7.08
CA ASP A 224 -15.38 -10.41 7.66
C ASP A 224 -15.62 -9.22 6.72
N LEU A 225 -15.37 -9.38 5.42
CA LEU A 225 -15.63 -8.33 4.42
C LEU A 225 -17.12 -7.96 4.37
N ALA A 226 -18.03 -8.94 4.42
CA ALA A 226 -19.47 -8.67 4.50
C ALA A 226 -19.82 -7.81 5.73
N ALA A 227 -19.25 -8.12 6.90
CA ALA A 227 -19.46 -7.32 8.11
C ALA A 227 -18.86 -5.91 7.97
N LEU A 228 -17.64 -5.80 7.45
CA LEU A 228 -16.93 -4.53 7.29
C LEU A 228 -17.58 -3.60 6.27
N ARG A 229 -18.19 -4.12 5.20
CA ARG A 229 -19.01 -3.34 4.25
C ARG A 229 -20.22 -2.71 4.95
N VAL A 230 -20.85 -3.41 5.88
CA VAL A 230 -21.93 -2.83 6.69
C VAL A 230 -21.41 -1.73 7.60
N VAL A 231 -20.26 -1.96 8.26
CA VAL A 231 -19.60 -0.95 9.10
C VAL A 231 -19.23 0.29 8.29
N ALA A 232 -18.67 0.13 7.10
CA ALA A 232 -18.32 1.23 6.20
C ALA A 232 -19.54 2.13 5.91
N ARG A 233 -20.71 1.51 5.62
CA ARG A 233 -21.96 2.26 5.43
C ARG A 233 -22.42 2.99 6.69
N TRP A 234 -22.22 2.44 7.88
CA TRP A 234 -22.53 3.12 9.14
C TRP A 234 -21.63 4.33 9.39
N VAL A 235 -20.32 4.17 9.15
CA VAL A 235 -19.32 5.22 9.32
C VAL A 235 -19.60 6.41 8.40
N MET A 236 -20.12 6.19 7.19
CA MET A 236 -20.49 7.27 6.26
C MET A 236 -21.64 8.16 6.77
N ARG A 237 -22.40 7.73 7.79
CA ARG A 237 -23.40 8.61 8.42
C ARG A 237 -22.76 9.67 9.32
N TYR A 238 -21.48 9.50 9.68
CA TYR A 238 -20.73 10.45 10.51
C TYR A 238 -20.10 11.54 9.64
N LYS A 239 -20.66 12.77 9.68
CA LYS A 239 -20.25 13.91 8.82
C LYS A 239 -18.73 14.19 8.79
N PRO A 240 -17.98 14.17 9.92
CA PRO A 240 -16.54 14.44 9.89
C PRO A 240 -15.73 13.47 9.06
N ILE A 241 -16.08 12.18 9.05
CA ILE A 241 -15.39 11.16 8.24
C ILE A 241 -15.83 11.29 6.77
N ARG A 242 -17.14 11.42 6.50
CA ARG A 242 -17.66 11.55 5.13
C ARG A 242 -17.05 12.71 4.34
N ARG A 243 -16.63 13.77 5.02
CA ARG A 243 -15.98 14.92 4.37
C ARG A 243 -14.51 14.67 4.02
N ARG A 244 -13.86 13.71 4.66
CA ARG A 244 -12.43 13.43 4.51
C ARG A 244 -12.15 12.19 3.68
N ALA A 245 -13.05 11.20 3.69
CA ALA A 245 -12.80 9.93 3.04
C ALA A 245 -14.08 9.28 2.51
N ASN A 246 -13.95 8.61 1.37
CA ASN A 246 -14.94 7.69 0.84
C ASN A 246 -14.68 6.29 1.42
N VAL A 247 -15.19 6.03 2.64
CA VAL A 247 -14.94 4.77 3.35
C VAL A 247 -15.41 3.52 2.58
N PRO A 248 -16.55 3.52 1.85
CA PRO A 248 -16.89 2.40 0.97
C PRO A 248 -15.85 2.12 -0.11
N ALA A 249 -15.33 3.14 -0.79
CA ALA A 249 -14.28 2.95 -1.79
C ALA A 249 -12.99 2.38 -1.18
N LEU A 250 -12.60 2.87 0.01
CA LEU A 250 -11.48 2.32 0.78
C LEU A 250 -11.69 0.87 1.18
N MET A 251 -12.93 0.50 1.48
CA MET A 251 -13.29 -0.88 1.84
C MET A 251 -13.17 -1.82 0.63
N GLU A 252 -13.58 -1.37 -0.55
CA GLU A 252 -13.43 -2.18 -1.77
C GLU A 252 -11.96 -2.28 -2.22
N GLU A 253 -11.17 -1.22 -2.02
CA GLU A 253 -9.71 -1.26 -2.20
C GLU A 253 -9.08 -2.30 -1.27
N PHE A 254 -9.40 -2.24 0.02
CA PHE A 254 -8.93 -3.23 1.00
C PHE A 254 -9.35 -4.66 0.63
N ALA A 255 -10.60 -4.85 0.21
CA ALA A 255 -11.11 -6.15 -0.20
C ALA A 255 -10.33 -6.72 -1.39
N ARG A 256 -10.05 -5.89 -2.41
CA ARG A 256 -9.27 -6.28 -3.58
C ARG A 256 -7.86 -6.69 -3.19
N THR A 257 -7.14 -5.85 -2.43
CA THR A 257 -5.78 -6.16 -1.95
C THR A 257 -5.74 -7.45 -1.14
N LEU A 258 -6.75 -7.68 -0.31
CA LEU A 258 -6.83 -8.90 0.51
C LEU A 258 -7.05 -10.16 -0.35
N TRP A 259 -7.86 -10.07 -1.40
CA TRP A 259 -8.06 -11.19 -2.33
C TRP A 259 -6.82 -11.46 -3.19
N GLU A 260 -6.10 -10.41 -3.61
CA GLU A 260 -4.82 -10.53 -4.30
C GLU A 260 -3.77 -11.23 -3.41
N GLU A 261 -3.71 -10.90 -2.10
CA GLU A 261 -2.80 -11.53 -1.14
C GLU A 261 -3.14 -13.01 -0.87
N LEU A 262 -4.39 -13.42 -1.12
CA LEU A 262 -4.80 -14.82 -1.01
C LEU A 262 -4.41 -15.65 -2.24
N ASP A 263 -4.11 -15.09 -3.39
CA ASP A 263 -3.65 -15.87 -4.54
C ASP A 263 -2.13 -15.96 -4.60
N TYR A 264 -1.57 -17.05 -4.07
CA TYR A 264 -0.13 -17.28 -4.09
C TYR A 264 0.49 -17.39 -5.49
N ARG A 265 -0.33 -17.55 -6.55
CA ARG A 265 0.15 -17.44 -7.93
C ARG A 265 0.57 -16.02 -8.25
N ALA A 266 -0.12 -15.03 -7.68
CA ALA A 266 0.24 -13.62 -7.83
C ALA A 266 1.58 -13.34 -7.12
N GLU A 267 1.78 -13.83 -5.91
CA GLU A 267 3.05 -13.70 -5.19
C GLU A 267 4.20 -14.37 -5.96
N ALA A 268 3.98 -15.57 -6.50
CA ALA A 268 4.95 -16.27 -7.35
C ALA A 268 5.32 -15.46 -8.60
N ALA A 269 4.32 -14.92 -9.31
CA ALA A 269 4.55 -14.10 -10.50
C ALA A 269 5.29 -12.79 -10.18
N ASN A 270 4.97 -12.18 -9.04
CA ASN A 270 5.66 -10.99 -8.54
C ASN A 270 7.13 -11.28 -8.24
N ALA A 271 7.42 -12.40 -7.56
CA ALA A 271 8.78 -12.83 -7.25
C ALA A 271 9.63 -13.00 -8.53
N GLU A 272 9.08 -13.71 -9.52
CA GLU A 272 9.74 -13.91 -10.80
C GLU A 272 9.93 -12.60 -11.56
N ARG A 273 8.91 -11.73 -11.61
CA ARG A 273 9.03 -10.40 -12.22
C ARG A 273 10.09 -9.56 -11.54
N PHE A 274 10.14 -9.60 -10.21
CA PHE A 274 11.15 -8.88 -9.43
C PHE A 274 12.56 -9.42 -9.71
N ALA A 275 12.73 -10.74 -9.78
CA ALA A 275 14.00 -11.37 -10.15
C ALA A 275 14.50 -10.91 -11.55
N HIS A 276 13.58 -10.76 -12.51
CA HIS A 276 13.93 -10.27 -13.85
C HIS A 276 14.47 -8.83 -13.87
N LEU A 277 14.07 -7.98 -12.92
CA LEU A 277 14.58 -6.60 -12.83
C LEU A 277 16.07 -6.55 -12.50
N PHE A 278 16.57 -7.57 -11.81
CA PHE A 278 17.94 -7.63 -11.30
C PHE A 278 18.78 -8.70 -12.01
N VAL A 279 18.36 -9.11 -13.20
CA VAL A 279 19.20 -10.00 -14.04
C VAL A 279 20.52 -9.31 -14.38
N GLY A 280 21.63 -9.94 -14.03
CA GLY A 280 22.99 -9.39 -14.19
C GLY A 280 23.51 -8.62 -12.96
N GLU A 281 22.73 -8.46 -11.91
CA GLU A 281 23.13 -7.89 -10.63
C GLU A 281 23.25 -9.00 -9.58
N ASP A 282 24.45 -9.55 -9.43
CA ASP A 282 24.69 -10.71 -8.57
C ASP A 282 24.54 -10.40 -7.06
N ASP A 283 24.43 -9.14 -6.69
CA ASP A 283 24.31 -8.66 -5.30
C ASP A 283 22.85 -8.45 -4.85
N VAL A 284 21.87 -8.73 -5.73
CA VAL A 284 20.44 -8.81 -5.41
C VAL A 284 19.93 -10.19 -5.74
N ALA A 285 19.19 -10.80 -4.81
CA ALA A 285 18.64 -12.14 -5.00
C ALA A 285 17.13 -12.20 -4.64
N VAL A 286 16.50 -13.19 -5.25
CA VAL A 286 15.11 -13.57 -5.02
C VAL A 286 15.06 -15.09 -4.90
N PRO A 287 14.31 -15.67 -3.97
CA PRO A 287 14.13 -17.11 -3.88
C PRO A 287 13.58 -17.69 -5.18
N VAL A 288 14.09 -18.81 -5.62
CA VAL A 288 13.54 -19.55 -6.75
C VAL A 288 12.13 -20.03 -6.42
N VAL A 289 11.18 -19.79 -7.33
CA VAL A 289 9.81 -20.29 -7.22
C VAL A 289 9.70 -21.67 -7.85
N TYR A 290 9.28 -22.67 -7.09
CA TYR A 290 9.05 -24.04 -7.58
C TYR A 290 7.59 -24.20 -8.05
N ARG A 291 7.30 -23.79 -9.28
CA ARG A 291 5.95 -23.78 -9.85
C ARG A 291 5.26 -25.14 -9.86
N ALA A 292 6.01 -26.22 -10.10
CA ALA A 292 5.47 -27.60 -10.08
C ALA A 292 4.98 -28.05 -8.68
N HIS A 293 5.38 -27.33 -7.64
CA HIS A 293 5.04 -27.58 -6.24
C HIS A 293 4.27 -26.41 -5.62
N SER A 294 3.61 -25.61 -6.47
CA SER A 294 2.86 -24.43 -6.05
C SER A 294 1.48 -24.38 -6.70
N THR A 295 0.50 -23.87 -5.96
CA THR A 295 -0.89 -23.66 -6.41
C THR A 295 -1.37 -22.27 -6.00
N GLY A 296 -2.65 -21.95 -6.11
CA GLY A 296 -3.20 -20.72 -5.56
C GLY A 296 -3.15 -20.64 -4.02
N ARG A 297 -3.03 -21.80 -3.34
CA ARG A 297 -3.05 -21.88 -1.87
C ARG A 297 -1.77 -22.41 -1.24
N VAL A 298 -0.85 -22.87 -2.05
CA VAL A 298 0.46 -23.40 -1.62
C VAL A 298 1.53 -22.75 -2.47
N LEU A 299 2.55 -22.14 -1.85
CA LEU A 299 3.69 -21.55 -2.52
C LEU A 299 4.98 -22.16 -2.02
N THR A 300 5.74 -22.77 -2.90
CA THR A 300 7.03 -23.39 -2.60
C THR A 300 8.15 -22.53 -3.16
N LEU A 301 9.01 -22.06 -2.27
CA LEU A 301 10.14 -21.18 -2.56
C LEU A 301 11.45 -21.82 -2.07
N GLU A 302 12.55 -21.40 -2.67
CA GLU A 302 13.88 -21.69 -2.15
C GLU A 302 14.00 -21.25 -0.69
N ASN A 303 14.59 -22.08 0.17
CA ASN A 303 14.91 -21.67 1.53
C ASN A 303 16.13 -20.75 1.52
N VAL A 304 15.89 -19.47 1.79
CA VAL A 304 16.93 -18.46 1.88
C VAL A 304 17.44 -18.35 3.31
N GLU A 305 18.71 -18.68 3.51
CA GLU A 305 19.39 -18.44 4.78
C GLU A 305 20.21 -17.15 4.68
N GLY A 306 20.12 -16.31 5.69
CA GLY A 306 20.82 -15.02 5.70
C GLY A 306 20.68 -14.29 7.03
N ILE A 307 21.41 -13.21 7.17
CA ILE A 307 21.32 -12.31 8.31
C ILE A 307 20.17 -11.34 8.03
N ARG A 308 19.23 -11.20 8.97
CA ARG A 308 18.18 -10.18 8.84
C ARG A 308 18.82 -8.80 8.72
N ILE A 309 18.30 -7.97 7.84
CA ILE A 309 18.90 -6.67 7.51
C ILE A 309 18.95 -5.70 8.73
N ASP A 310 18.11 -5.86 9.73
CA ASP A 310 18.12 -5.07 10.96
C ASP A 310 19.15 -5.55 12.01
N ASN A 311 19.77 -6.72 11.79
CA ASN A 311 20.76 -7.28 12.70
C ASN A 311 22.17 -6.79 12.37
N VAL A 312 22.43 -5.52 12.72
CA VAL A 312 23.71 -4.83 12.48
C VAL A 312 24.89 -5.60 13.12
N THR A 313 24.70 -6.13 14.32
CA THR A 313 25.77 -6.87 15.05
C THR A 313 26.20 -8.13 14.28
N ALA A 314 25.25 -8.90 13.76
CA ALA A 314 25.55 -10.11 13.00
C ALA A 314 26.21 -9.77 11.65
N MET A 315 25.80 -8.68 10.97
CA MET A 315 26.45 -8.22 9.76
C MET A 315 27.92 -7.82 9.99
N GLN A 316 28.17 -7.06 11.04
CA GLN A 316 29.53 -6.65 11.43
C GLN A 316 30.39 -7.87 11.78
N ALA A 317 29.84 -8.85 12.51
CA ALA A 317 30.53 -10.11 12.82
C ALA A 317 30.89 -10.93 11.58
N ALA A 318 30.07 -10.82 10.51
CA ALA A 318 30.33 -11.41 9.20
C ALA A 318 31.28 -10.55 8.30
N GLY A 319 31.77 -9.44 8.81
CA GLY A 319 32.64 -8.50 8.07
C GLY A 319 31.89 -7.66 7.03
N ILE A 320 30.57 -7.64 7.03
CA ILE A 320 29.73 -6.87 6.12
C ILE A 320 29.59 -5.44 6.66
N SER A 321 29.73 -4.44 5.80
CA SER A 321 29.53 -3.02 6.14
C SER A 321 28.05 -2.63 6.13
N PRO A 322 27.41 -2.32 7.28
CA PRO A 322 26.02 -1.89 7.30
C PRO A 322 25.76 -0.60 6.48
N PRO A 323 26.67 0.41 6.46
CA PRO A 323 26.51 1.57 5.60
C PRO A 323 26.44 1.20 4.10
N ALA A 324 27.30 0.29 3.64
CA ALA A 324 27.28 -0.16 2.25
C ALA A 324 25.96 -0.90 1.90
N VAL A 325 25.42 -1.67 2.85
CA VAL A 325 24.12 -2.31 2.69
C VAL A 325 23.00 -1.27 2.57
N ALA A 326 23.04 -0.20 3.39
CA ALA A 326 22.05 0.87 3.33
C ALA A 326 22.06 1.60 1.99
N GLU A 327 23.24 1.97 1.51
CA GLU A 327 23.42 2.63 0.22
C GLU A 327 22.92 1.74 -0.93
N ARG A 328 23.32 0.46 -0.93
CA ARG A 328 22.88 -0.47 -1.96
C ARG A 328 21.37 -0.72 -1.94
N LEU A 329 20.77 -0.78 -0.75
CA LEU A 329 19.33 -0.92 -0.60
C LEU A 329 18.60 0.30 -1.22
N LEU A 330 19.09 1.50 -1.01
CA LEU A 330 18.55 2.71 -1.65
C LEU A 330 18.66 2.62 -3.17
N ASP A 331 19.80 2.21 -3.73
CA ASP A 331 19.97 2.05 -5.18
C ASP A 331 18.99 1.04 -5.76
N VAL A 332 18.78 -0.09 -5.07
CA VAL A 332 17.80 -1.12 -5.45
C VAL A 332 16.39 -0.53 -5.50
N TYR A 333 16.01 0.30 -4.52
CA TYR A 333 14.70 0.94 -4.49
C TYR A 333 14.55 2.04 -5.54
N PHE A 334 15.58 2.84 -5.78
CA PHE A 334 15.58 3.82 -6.87
C PHE A 334 15.33 3.15 -8.21
N LYS A 335 16.02 2.04 -8.50
CA LYS A 335 15.80 1.25 -9.71
C LYS A 335 14.36 0.74 -9.83
N GLN A 336 13.80 0.19 -8.75
CA GLN A 336 12.42 -0.30 -8.70
C GLN A 336 11.41 0.80 -9.02
N VAL A 337 11.56 1.97 -8.37
CA VAL A 337 10.58 3.06 -8.44
C VAL A 337 10.72 3.85 -9.74
N PHE A 338 11.93 4.29 -10.08
CA PHE A 338 12.15 5.25 -11.15
C PHE A 338 12.44 4.62 -12.52
N GLN A 339 12.98 3.41 -12.56
CA GLN A 339 13.26 2.72 -13.83
C GLN A 339 12.21 1.69 -14.16
N ALA A 340 11.90 0.79 -13.22
CA ALA A 340 11.01 -0.34 -13.48
C ALA A 340 9.53 -0.01 -13.29
N GLY A 341 9.18 0.98 -12.46
CA GLY A 341 7.81 1.28 -12.06
C GLY A 341 7.12 0.11 -11.34
N PHE A 342 7.92 -0.79 -10.76
CA PHE A 342 7.48 -1.96 -10.02
C PHE A 342 8.34 -2.12 -8.78
N PHE A 343 7.76 -1.98 -7.60
CA PHE A 343 8.52 -1.89 -6.36
C PHE A 343 7.92 -2.74 -5.24
N HIS A 344 8.80 -3.18 -4.35
CA HIS A 344 8.42 -3.87 -3.13
C HIS A 344 7.79 -2.89 -2.14
N ALA A 345 6.50 -3.05 -1.85
CA ALA A 345 5.73 -2.08 -1.05
C ALA A 345 5.83 -2.31 0.47
N ASP A 346 6.48 -3.40 0.91
CA ASP A 346 6.64 -3.75 2.33
C ASP A 346 8.09 -4.11 2.69
N PRO A 347 9.05 -3.13 2.68
CA PRO A 347 10.46 -3.36 3.05
C PRO A 347 10.66 -3.55 4.55
N HIS A 348 9.83 -4.41 5.15
CA HIS A 348 9.99 -4.78 6.55
C HIS A 348 11.29 -5.56 6.75
N PRO A 349 12.04 -5.36 7.85
CA PRO A 349 13.27 -6.12 8.11
C PRO A 349 13.13 -7.64 8.11
N GLY A 350 11.92 -8.15 8.34
CA GLY A 350 11.60 -9.57 8.22
C GLY A 350 11.57 -10.11 6.80
N ASN A 351 11.48 -9.22 5.79
CA ASN A 351 11.37 -9.58 4.38
C ASN A 351 12.68 -9.40 3.59
N ILE A 352 13.74 -8.89 4.25
CA ILE A 352 15.02 -8.59 3.61
C ILE A 352 16.16 -9.21 4.41
N PHE A 353 16.98 -10.01 3.72
CA PHE A 353 18.14 -10.67 4.28
C PHE A 353 19.41 -10.24 3.58
N VAL A 354 20.53 -10.30 4.31
CA VAL A 354 21.87 -10.03 3.80
C VAL A 354 22.72 -11.28 3.93
N ARG A 355 23.35 -11.69 2.85
CA ARG A 355 24.23 -12.87 2.80
C ARG A 355 25.66 -12.45 2.49
N PRO A 356 26.69 -12.98 3.20
CA PRO A 356 28.06 -12.81 2.76
C PRO A 356 28.29 -13.57 1.45
N ARG A 357 29.01 -12.94 0.54
CA ARG A 357 29.48 -13.57 -0.71
C ARG A 357 30.95 -13.96 -0.61
N PRO A 358 31.38 -14.96 -1.36
CA PRO A 358 32.80 -15.26 -1.46
C PRO A 358 33.59 -14.04 -1.92
N ARG A 359 34.71 -13.78 -1.26
CA ARG A 359 35.61 -12.70 -1.68
C ARG A 359 36.29 -13.07 -3.01
N PRO A 360 36.42 -12.11 -3.94
CA PRO A 360 37.29 -12.31 -5.11
C PRO A 360 38.72 -12.66 -4.64
N PRO A 361 39.43 -13.53 -5.34
CA PRO A 361 40.80 -13.94 -4.97
C PRO A 361 41.77 -12.77 -4.85
N GLU A 362 41.51 -11.67 -5.53
CA GLU A 362 42.36 -10.48 -5.59
C GLU A 362 42.02 -9.41 -4.53
N ALA A 363 40.93 -9.60 -3.76
CA ALA A 363 40.50 -8.63 -2.76
C ALA A 363 41.40 -8.65 -1.53
N ALA A 364 41.76 -7.46 -1.02
CA ALA A 364 42.55 -7.33 0.18
C ALA A 364 41.78 -7.86 1.41
N ALA A 365 42.50 -8.43 2.38
CA ALA A 365 41.88 -9.00 3.59
C ALA A 365 41.15 -7.96 4.45
N GLU A 366 41.52 -6.71 4.32
CA GLU A 366 40.99 -5.55 5.04
C GLU A 366 39.72 -4.97 4.40
N GLU A 367 39.40 -5.33 3.14
CA GLU A 367 38.18 -4.89 2.49
C GLU A 367 36.94 -5.51 3.13
N PRO A 368 35.79 -4.78 3.20
CA PRO A 368 34.53 -5.33 3.67
C PRO A 368 34.13 -6.58 2.88
N THR A 369 33.51 -7.54 3.53
CA THR A 369 32.99 -8.75 2.89
C THR A 369 31.92 -8.38 1.86
N PRO A 370 32.05 -8.81 0.60
CA PRO A 370 30.99 -8.65 -0.39
C PRO A 370 29.70 -9.30 0.12
N PHE A 371 28.57 -8.72 -0.23
CA PHE A 371 27.27 -9.18 0.25
C PHE A 371 26.24 -9.25 -0.87
N GLN A 372 25.13 -9.91 -0.58
CA GLN A 372 23.95 -10.00 -1.42
C GLN A 372 22.72 -9.67 -0.59
N ILE A 373 21.87 -8.78 -1.09
CA ILE A 373 20.57 -8.47 -0.51
C ILE A 373 19.54 -9.41 -1.11
N THR A 374 18.78 -10.10 -0.28
CA THR A 374 17.76 -11.07 -0.70
C THR A 374 16.39 -10.64 -0.19
N PHE A 375 15.42 -10.49 -1.08
CA PHE A 375 14.02 -10.25 -0.76
C PHE A 375 13.25 -11.57 -0.76
N ILE A 376 12.34 -11.80 0.21
CA ILE A 376 11.70 -13.12 0.39
C ILE A 376 10.15 -13.12 0.37
N ASP A 377 9.50 -11.98 0.43
CA ASP A 377 8.04 -11.86 0.42
C ASP A 377 7.61 -10.90 -0.69
N PHE A 378 6.75 -11.36 -1.60
CA PHE A 378 6.28 -10.60 -2.76
C PHE A 378 4.76 -10.46 -2.79
N GLY A 379 4.12 -10.65 -1.64
CA GLY A 379 2.67 -10.51 -1.48
C GLY A 379 2.20 -9.06 -1.63
N MET A 380 3.07 -8.08 -1.33
CA MET A 380 2.75 -6.66 -1.47
C MET A 380 3.71 -5.97 -2.43
N MET A 381 3.28 -5.82 -3.67
CA MET A 381 4.03 -5.09 -4.71
C MET A 381 3.27 -3.86 -5.18
N GLY A 382 3.99 -2.77 -5.40
CA GLY A 382 3.46 -1.55 -5.99
C GLY A 382 3.73 -1.48 -7.48
N ASN A 383 2.74 -1.02 -8.24
CA ASN A 383 2.89 -0.71 -9.67
C ASN A 383 2.70 0.79 -9.86
N ILE A 384 3.65 1.40 -10.55
CA ILE A 384 3.62 2.82 -10.89
C ILE A 384 3.20 2.93 -12.35
N GLN A 385 2.05 3.54 -12.59
CA GLN A 385 1.57 3.79 -13.96
C GLN A 385 2.55 4.72 -14.69
N THR A 386 2.62 4.62 -16.02
CA THR A 386 3.59 5.37 -16.84
C THR A 386 3.57 6.87 -16.57
N LEU A 387 2.38 7.48 -16.55
CA LEU A 387 2.22 8.92 -16.29
C LEU A 387 2.70 9.30 -14.87
N MET A 388 2.43 8.47 -13.89
CA MET A 388 2.91 8.66 -12.53
C MET A 388 4.44 8.52 -12.46
N GLY A 389 5.02 7.54 -13.16
CA GLY A 389 6.47 7.36 -13.24
C GLY A 389 7.18 8.58 -13.83
N GLU A 390 6.61 9.19 -14.87
CA GLU A 390 7.12 10.44 -15.44
C GLU A 390 7.06 11.59 -14.43
N ASN A 391 5.94 11.75 -13.72
CA ASN A 391 5.81 12.77 -12.70
C ASN A 391 6.77 12.55 -11.51
N LEU A 392 6.98 11.30 -11.08
CA LEU A 392 7.98 10.98 -10.05
C LEU A 392 9.40 11.35 -10.48
N ARG A 393 9.76 11.12 -11.74
CA ARG A 393 11.05 11.56 -12.28
C ARG A 393 11.16 13.10 -12.30
N ARG A 394 10.09 13.79 -12.70
CA ARG A 394 10.02 15.26 -12.65
C ARG A 394 10.17 15.77 -11.21
N ILE A 395 9.52 15.12 -10.24
CA ILE A 395 9.68 15.43 -8.80
C ILE A 395 11.15 15.28 -8.39
N LEU A 396 11.79 14.15 -8.72
CA LEU A 396 13.17 13.91 -8.39
C LEU A 396 14.10 15.00 -8.94
N LEU A 397 13.91 15.39 -10.20
CA LEU A 397 14.66 16.46 -10.85
C LEU A 397 14.41 17.83 -10.23
N ALA A 398 13.13 18.15 -9.89
CA ALA A 398 12.77 19.40 -9.25
C ALA A 398 13.35 19.49 -7.83
N VAL A 399 13.34 18.40 -7.09
CA VAL A 399 13.97 18.30 -5.76
C VAL A 399 15.49 18.49 -5.88
N ALA A 400 16.16 17.81 -6.81
CA ALA A 400 17.61 17.95 -7.05
C ALA A 400 18.00 19.40 -7.41
N LYS A 401 17.12 20.10 -8.14
CA LYS A 401 17.30 21.52 -8.50
C LYS A 401 16.83 22.52 -7.42
N ARG A 402 16.21 22.03 -6.35
CA ARG A 402 15.55 22.84 -5.31
C ARG A 402 14.45 23.74 -5.87
N ASP A 403 13.75 23.31 -6.90
CA ASP A 403 12.72 24.06 -7.58
C ASP A 403 11.34 23.78 -6.95
N ALA A 404 11.00 24.56 -5.92
CA ALA A 404 9.73 24.45 -5.21
C ALA A 404 8.53 24.79 -6.09
N ALA A 405 8.66 25.71 -7.03
CA ALA A 405 7.58 26.09 -7.93
C ALA A 405 7.20 24.92 -8.86
N SER A 406 8.21 24.29 -9.49
CA SER A 406 7.98 23.09 -10.29
C SER A 406 7.40 21.95 -9.46
N LEU A 407 7.85 21.75 -8.22
CA LEU A 407 7.29 20.74 -7.31
C LEU A 407 5.81 20.98 -7.03
N THR A 408 5.43 22.21 -6.69
CA THR A 408 4.03 22.58 -6.43
C THR A 408 3.17 22.28 -7.65
N GLN A 409 3.63 22.66 -8.85
CA GLN A 409 2.90 22.42 -10.08
C GLN A 409 2.73 20.91 -10.36
N ILE A 410 3.79 20.12 -10.21
CA ILE A 410 3.74 18.66 -10.42
C ILE A 410 2.76 18.02 -9.42
N TYR A 411 2.82 18.38 -8.15
CA TYR A 411 1.88 17.87 -7.15
C TYR A 411 0.43 18.28 -7.44
N SER A 412 0.22 19.50 -7.97
CA SER A 412 -1.09 19.95 -8.41
C SER A 412 -1.62 19.12 -9.58
N ASP A 413 -0.79 18.87 -10.61
CA ASP A 413 -1.13 18.04 -11.78
C ASP A 413 -1.48 16.61 -11.38
N MET A 414 -0.83 16.09 -10.34
CA MET A 414 -1.06 14.76 -9.77
C MET A 414 -2.26 14.69 -8.83
N GLY A 415 -2.92 15.82 -8.55
CA GLY A 415 -4.09 15.86 -7.69
C GLY A 415 -3.81 15.77 -6.19
N PHE A 416 -2.63 16.19 -5.73
CA PHE A 416 -2.30 16.24 -4.30
C PHE A 416 -3.01 17.37 -3.55
N PHE A 417 -3.55 18.33 -4.26
CA PHE A 417 -4.18 19.48 -3.65
C PHE A 417 -5.68 19.52 -3.90
N LEU A 418 -6.41 20.05 -2.95
CA LEU A 418 -7.82 20.33 -3.11
C LEU A 418 -8.02 21.48 -4.12
N PRO A 419 -9.16 21.54 -4.85
CA PRO A 419 -9.36 22.50 -5.94
C PRO A 419 -9.22 23.99 -5.59
N ASN A 420 -9.20 24.34 -4.30
CA ASN A 420 -9.06 25.73 -3.83
C ASN A 420 -7.80 25.92 -2.98
N ALA A 421 -6.80 25.07 -3.14
CA ALA A 421 -5.54 25.22 -2.44
C ALA A 421 -4.82 26.48 -2.91
N ASP A 422 -4.24 27.23 -1.99
CA ASP A 422 -3.38 28.36 -2.26
C ASP A 422 -1.99 27.86 -2.68
N LEU A 423 -1.77 27.76 -4.00
CA LEU A 423 -0.54 27.18 -4.56
C LEU A 423 0.69 28.07 -4.27
N ASP A 424 0.52 29.39 -4.22
CA ASP A 424 1.61 30.32 -3.93
C ASP A 424 2.10 30.13 -2.49
N ARG A 425 1.16 29.99 -1.55
CA ARG A 425 1.45 29.75 -0.14
C ARG A 425 2.06 28.36 0.10
N ILE A 426 1.63 27.36 -0.67
CA ILE A 426 2.20 26.02 -0.65
C ILE A 426 3.63 26.03 -1.19
N THR A 427 3.89 26.78 -2.28
CA THR A 427 5.23 26.93 -2.84
C THR A 427 6.20 27.54 -1.84
N GLU A 428 5.79 28.61 -1.15
CA GLU A 428 6.57 29.25 -0.08
C GLU A 428 6.91 28.25 1.05
N ALA A 429 5.94 27.44 1.46
CA ALA A 429 6.16 26.40 2.47
C ALA A 429 7.15 25.32 1.98
N GLN A 430 7.05 24.89 0.74
CA GLN A 430 7.97 23.92 0.14
C GLN A 430 9.39 24.48 0.00
N GLU A 431 9.52 25.73 -0.39
CA GLU A 431 10.80 26.44 -0.49
C GLU A 431 11.50 26.51 0.87
N THR A 432 10.77 26.91 1.90
CA THR A 432 11.24 26.92 3.29
C THR A 432 11.66 25.53 3.76
N MET A 433 10.84 24.53 3.50
CA MET A 433 11.14 23.14 3.90
C MET A 433 12.36 22.59 3.15
N LEU A 434 12.45 22.76 1.84
CA LEU A 434 13.61 22.33 1.07
C LEU A 434 14.89 23.00 1.56
N GLY A 435 14.86 24.32 1.84
CA GLY A 435 15.99 25.05 2.37
C GLY A 435 16.47 24.55 3.73
N ARG A 436 15.54 24.18 4.62
CA ARG A 436 15.85 23.67 5.96
C ARG A 436 16.28 22.19 5.97
N LEU A 437 15.74 21.36 5.10
CA LEU A 437 16.00 19.92 5.07
C LEU A 437 17.20 19.55 4.22
N TRP A 438 17.60 20.43 3.27
CA TRP A 438 18.67 20.12 2.33
C TRP A 438 20.01 19.89 3.02
N GLY A 439 20.69 18.80 2.65
CA GLY A 439 21.98 18.42 3.20
C GLY A 439 21.92 17.74 4.57
N ARG A 440 20.74 17.62 5.18
CA ARG A 440 20.57 16.89 6.44
C ARG A 440 20.55 15.39 6.20
N SER A 441 21.05 14.63 7.16
CA SER A 441 20.92 13.17 7.18
C SER A 441 19.48 12.74 7.45
N LEU A 442 19.14 11.49 7.10
CA LEU A 442 17.82 10.93 7.40
C LEU A 442 17.50 10.97 8.90
N GLN A 443 18.50 10.76 9.75
CA GLN A 443 18.33 10.80 11.19
C GLN A 443 17.98 12.20 11.70
N GLU A 444 18.65 13.23 11.19
CA GLU A 444 18.35 14.64 11.52
C GLU A 444 16.96 15.05 11.05
N MET A 445 16.54 14.59 9.84
CA MET A 445 15.19 14.85 9.32
C MET A 445 14.10 14.14 10.14
N ALA A 446 14.39 12.94 10.65
CA ALA A 446 13.43 12.17 11.45
C ALA A 446 13.23 12.72 12.86
N ARG A 447 14.15 13.57 13.37
CA ARG A 447 14.12 14.12 14.74
C ARG A 447 14.25 15.64 14.74
N PRO A 448 13.28 16.37 14.15
CA PRO A 448 13.31 17.83 14.20
C PRO A 448 13.25 18.33 15.64
N SER A 449 13.91 19.45 15.94
CA SER A 449 13.84 20.07 17.26
C SER A 449 12.42 20.57 17.55
N ARG A 450 12.06 20.67 18.84
CA ARG A 450 10.74 21.22 19.23
C ARG A 450 10.58 22.65 18.76
N GLU A 451 11.65 23.41 18.72
CA GLU A 451 11.69 24.81 18.27
C GLU A 451 11.41 24.89 16.77
N GLU A 452 12.06 24.07 15.94
CA GLU A 452 11.78 23.98 14.50
C GLU A 452 10.33 23.60 14.20
N VAL A 453 9.76 22.64 14.92
CA VAL A 453 8.36 22.23 14.74
C VAL A 453 7.40 23.35 15.12
N GLN A 454 7.68 24.08 16.21
CA GLN A 454 6.87 25.22 16.63
C GLN A 454 6.96 26.39 15.65
N GLU A 455 8.15 26.68 15.16
CA GLU A 455 8.40 27.77 14.20
C GLU A 455 7.66 27.50 12.88
N LEU A 456 7.90 26.33 12.24
CA LEU A 456 7.18 25.92 11.04
C LEU A 456 5.66 25.86 11.27
N GLY A 457 5.24 25.32 12.41
CA GLY A 457 3.82 25.23 12.76
C GLY A 457 3.15 26.59 12.98
N SER A 458 3.90 27.61 13.43
CA SER A 458 3.40 28.99 13.58
C SER A 458 3.39 29.74 12.24
N GLU A 459 4.41 29.56 11.43
CA GLU A 459 4.59 30.18 10.13
C GLU A 459 3.55 29.71 9.09
N PHE A 460 3.27 28.40 9.06
CA PHE A 460 2.31 27.77 8.13
C PHE A 460 1.03 27.27 8.82
N LYS A 461 0.60 27.95 9.88
CA LYS A 461 -0.59 27.61 10.67
C LYS A 461 -1.88 27.60 9.83
N ASP A 462 -1.97 28.47 8.85
CA ASP A 462 -3.04 28.56 7.86
C ASP A 462 -3.16 27.26 7.04
N LEU A 463 -2.05 26.81 6.43
CA LEU A 463 -2.01 25.55 5.68
C LEU A 463 -2.31 24.32 6.55
N LEU A 464 -1.77 24.30 7.79
CA LEU A 464 -2.05 23.21 8.73
C LEU A 464 -3.52 23.19 9.17
N ARG A 465 -4.18 24.34 9.27
CA ARG A 465 -5.58 24.44 9.66
C ARG A 465 -6.54 24.08 8.54
N GLU A 466 -6.28 24.52 7.33
CA GLU A 466 -7.09 24.24 6.15
C GLU A 466 -6.83 22.85 5.59
N PHE A 467 -5.61 22.36 5.77
CA PHE A 467 -5.12 21.08 5.28
C PHE A 467 -5.56 20.81 3.84
N PRO A 468 -5.07 21.58 2.88
CA PRO A 468 -5.52 21.53 1.49
C PRO A 468 -4.99 20.33 0.70
N PHE A 469 -4.45 19.33 1.40
CA PHE A 469 -3.79 18.17 0.82
C PHE A 469 -4.70 16.96 0.74
N GLN A 470 -4.56 16.19 -0.33
CA GLN A 470 -5.10 14.85 -0.48
C GLN A 470 -4.02 13.96 -1.09
N VAL A 471 -3.88 12.74 -0.59
CA VAL A 471 -2.88 11.79 -1.12
C VAL A 471 -3.58 10.87 -2.11
N PRO A 472 -3.16 10.83 -3.40
CA PRO A 472 -3.66 9.86 -4.35
C PRO A 472 -3.34 8.43 -3.88
N GLN A 473 -4.24 7.50 -4.14
CA GLN A 473 -4.15 6.12 -3.62
C GLN A 473 -2.85 5.42 -3.99
N ASP A 474 -2.39 5.62 -5.22
CA ASP A 474 -1.17 5.02 -5.75
C ASP A 474 0.10 5.43 -4.97
N PHE A 475 0.05 6.57 -4.25
CA PHE A 475 1.15 7.06 -3.42
C PHE A 475 1.18 6.48 -2.01
N ILE A 476 0.12 5.83 -1.55
CA ILE A 476 0.06 5.32 -0.17
C ILE A 476 1.05 4.19 0.02
N TYR A 477 1.10 3.25 -0.93
CA TYR A 477 2.06 2.14 -0.90
C TYR A 477 3.51 2.64 -1.05
N LEU A 478 3.73 3.61 -1.95
CA LEU A 478 5.05 4.22 -2.13
C LEU A 478 5.48 4.97 -0.86
N GLY A 479 4.58 5.77 -0.27
CA GLY A 479 4.85 6.50 0.97
C GLY A 479 5.16 5.57 2.15
N ARG A 480 4.44 4.45 2.26
CA ARG A 480 4.71 3.41 3.25
C ARG A 480 6.10 2.80 3.03
N ALA A 481 6.40 2.39 1.79
CA ALA A 481 7.70 1.81 1.45
C ALA A 481 8.85 2.78 1.74
N VAL A 482 8.72 4.05 1.34
CA VAL A 482 9.70 5.10 1.61
C VAL A 482 9.89 5.34 3.11
N GLY A 483 8.79 5.38 3.89
CA GLY A 483 8.86 5.55 5.34
C GLY A 483 9.59 4.41 6.04
N MET A 484 9.29 3.16 5.68
CA MET A 484 9.97 1.98 6.25
C MET A 484 11.43 1.91 5.82
N LEU A 485 11.70 2.17 4.53
CA LEU A 485 13.05 2.23 3.98
C LEU A 485 13.90 3.30 4.69
N SER A 486 13.35 4.50 4.88
CA SER A 486 14.01 5.59 5.62
C SER A 486 14.37 5.18 7.05
N GLY A 487 13.45 4.50 7.75
CA GLY A 487 13.71 3.97 9.10
C GLY A 487 14.83 2.94 9.11
N LEU A 488 14.80 2.00 8.17
CA LEU A 488 15.78 0.93 8.06
C LEU A 488 17.16 1.46 7.67
N THR A 489 17.25 2.32 6.67
CA THR A 489 18.52 2.91 6.25
C THR A 489 19.13 3.81 7.30
N SER A 490 18.33 4.57 8.07
CA SER A 490 18.82 5.33 9.22
C SER A 490 19.39 4.45 10.34
N GLN A 491 18.87 3.24 10.52
CA GLN A 491 19.40 2.28 11.49
C GLN A 491 20.74 1.70 11.05
N LEU A 492 20.89 1.42 9.75
CA LEU A 492 22.11 0.84 9.15
C LEU A 492 23.22 1.88 8.97
N HIS A 493 22.86 3.09 8.58
CA HIS A 493 23.74 4.21 8.29
C HIS A 493 23.09 5.52 8.75
N PRO A 494 23.27 5.91 10.04
CA PRO A 494 22.66 7.12 10.60
C PRO A 494 22.96 8.40 9.81
N ASP A 495 24.17 8.48 9.25
CA ASP A 495 24.67 9.65 8.52
C ASP A 495 24.35 9.60 7.02
N VAL A 496 23.55 8.64 6.58
CA VAL A 496 23.21 8.53 5.14
C VAL A 496 22.52 9.80 4.65
N ASN A 497 23.07 10.35 3.57
CA ASN A 497 22.53 11.55 2.94
C ASN A 497 21.68 11.14 1.72
N LEU A 498 20.37 11.20 1.90
CA LEU A 498 19.41 10.87 0.83
C LEU A 498 19.55 11.81 -0.38
N TRP A 499 19.90 13.08 -0.13
CA TRP A 499 20.03 14.10 -1.17
C TRP A 499 21.15 13.75 -2.16
N THR A 500 22.28 13.28 -1.66
CA THR A 500 23.40 12.83 -2.52
C THR A 500 23.00 11.64 -3.38
N GLN A 501 22.24 10.70 -2.84
CA GLN A 501 21.74 9.56 -3.61
C GLN A 501 20.72 10.00 -4.67
N MET A 502 19.80 10.90 -4.31
CA MET A 502 18.82 11.46 -5.24
C MET A 502 19.50 12.26 -6.38
N GLU A 503 20.51 13.05 -6.06
CA GLU A 503 21.26 13.85 -7.06
C GLU A 503 22.00 12.93 -8.04
N ARG A 504 22.68 11.91 -7.54
CA ARG A 504 23.35 10.91 -8.39
C ARG A 504 22.36 10.25 -9.37
N TYR A 505 21.21 9.82 -8.84
CA TYR A 505 20.19 9.15 -9.63
C TYR A 505 19.50 10.09 -10.63
N ALA A 506 19.29 11.37 -10.25
CA ALA A 506 18.79 12.40 -11.16
C ALA A 506 19.74 12.62 -12.35
N LEU A 507 21.06 12.61 -12.11
CA LEU A 507 22.06 12.72 -13.17
C LEU A 507 22.05 11.51 -14.11
N GLU A 508 21.89 10.30 -13.60
CA GLU A 508 21.73 9.09 -14.42
C GLU A 508 20.51 9.16 -15.33
N ILE A 509 19.35 9.60 -14.79
CA ILE A 509 18.11 9.77 -15.57
C ILE A 509 18.32 10.78 -16.70
N VAL A 510 18.97 11.91 -16.43
CA VAL A 510 19.26 12.93 -17.45
C VAL A 510 20.21 12.38 -18.52
N GLY A 511 21.25 11.63 -18.11
CA GLY A 511 22.21 10.99 -19.03
C GLY A 511 21.53 9.96 -19.95
N ASP A 512 20.65 9.13 -19.42
CA ASP A 512 19.88 8.13 -20.19
C ASP A 512 18.86 8.79 -21.13
N GLN A 513 18.21 9.88 -20.72
CA GLN A 513 17.30 10.62 -21.60
C GLN A 513 18.01 11.33 -22.74
N SER A 514 19.20 11.90 -22.50
CA SER A 514 19.95 12.54 -23.58
C SER A 514 20.38 11.53 -24.66
N SER A 515 20.74 10.31 -24.27
CA SER A 515 21.04 9.24 -25.23
C SER A 515 19.83 8.74 -26.02
N LYS A 516 18.65 8.74 -25.40
CA LYS A 516 17.38 8.32 -26.04
C LYS A 516 16.76 9.41 -26.92
N LEU A 517 16.93 10.68 -26.58
CA LEU A 517 16.46 11.82 -27.41
C LEU A 517 17.17 11.89 -28.77
N PHE A 518 18.39 11.37 -28.88
CA PHE A 518 19.12 11.27 -30.13
C PHE A 518 18.91 9.94 -30.87
N SER A 519 18.11 9.01 -30.34
CA SER A 519 17.75 7.80 -31.07
C SER A 519 16.68 8.13 -32.13
N SER A 520 16.93 7.70 -33.37
CA SER A 520 16.03 7.89 -34.52
C SER A 520 14.60 7.43 -34.27
N ASP A 521 14.42 6.47 -33.37
CA ASP A 521 13.12 5.89 -33.06
C ASP A 521 12.21 6.82 -32.24
N VAL A 522 12.76 7.66 -31.35
CA VAL A 522 11.98 8.64 -30.56
C VAL A 522 11.55 9.82 -31.44
N VAL A 523 12.43 10.29 -32.31
CA VAL A 523 12.11 11.35 -33.28
C VAL A 523 11.02 10.89 -34.25
N LEU A 524 11.08 9.64 -34.71
CA LEU A 524 10.05 9.01 -35.54
C LEU A 524 8.72 8.78 -34.81
N ALA A 525 8.74 8.42 -33.53
CA ALA A 525 7.55 8.26 -32.70
C ALA A 525 6.86 9.60 -32.45
N GLU A 526 7.61 10.68 -32.19
CA GLU A 526 7.08 12.02 -31.99
C GLU A 526 6.50 12.60 -33.29
N LEU A 527 7.15 12.39 -34.43
CA LEU A 527 6.61 12.71 -35.75
C LEU A 527 5.32 11.94 -36.06
N ARG A 528 5.25 10.66 -35.69
CA ARG A 528 4.01 9.84 -35.84
C ARG A 528 2.88 10.36 -34.94
N SER A 529 3.18 10.79 -33.71
CA SER A 529 2.16 11.36 -32.81
C SER A 529 1.55 12.63 -33.37
N LEU A 530 2.37 13.51 -33.96
CA LEU A 530 1.90 14.72 -34.66
C LEU A 530 1.01 14.41 -35.87
N LEU A 531 1.27 13.31 -36.58
CA LEU A 531 0.45 12.87 -37.72
C LEU A 531 -0.90 12.27 -37.30
N THR A 532 -1.05 11.82 -36.03
CA THR A 532 -2.32 11.26 -35.52
C THR A 532 -3.25 12.32 -34.94
N VAL A 533 -2.77 13.52 -34.59
CA VAL A 533 -3.57 14.64 -34.08
C VAL A 533 -4.77 14.99 -34.97
N PRO A 534 -4.65 15.08 -36.31
CA PRO A 534 -5.80 15.38 -37.17
C PRO A 534 -6.89 14.28 -37.14
N VAL A 535 -6.49 13.03 -36.94
CA VAL A 535 -7.44 11.88 -36.86
C VAL A 535 -8.20 11.93 -35.54
N GLN A 536 -7.52 12.22 -34.44
CA GLN A 536 -8.13 12.35 -33.11
C GLN A 536 -9.07 13.57 -33.05
N MET A 537 -8.68 14.70 -33.67
CA MET A 537 -9.55 15.87 -33.79
C MET A 537 -10.81 15.57 -34.61
N ARG A 538 -10.71 14.83 -35.71
CA ARG A 538 -11.89 14.37 -36.47
C ARG A 538 -12.82 13.52 -35.63
N HIS A 539 -12.27 12.62 -34.83
CA HIS A 539 -13.07 11.76 -33.96
C HIS A 539 -13.79 12.58 -32.87
N LEU A 540 -13.12 13.57 -32.27
CA LEU A 540 -13.74 14.49 -31.31
C LEU A 540 -14.84 15.35 -31.95
N ILE A 541 -14.62 15.84 -33.16
CA ILE A 541 -15.64 16.59 -33.92
C ILE A 541 -16.83 15.70 -34.24
N GLN A 542 -16.59 14.46 -34.65
CA GLN A 542 -17.62 13.48 -34.95
C GLN A 542 -18.45 13.10 -33.71
N LEU A 543 -17.82 12.94 -32.55
CA LEU A 543 -18.51 12.72 -31.26
C LEU A 543 -19.34 13.97 -30.85
N ALA A 544 -18.87 15.16 -31.18
CA ALA A 544 -19.61 16.39 -30.92
C ALA A 544 -20.82 16.55 -31.87
N GLU A 545 -20.67 16.16 -33.17
CA GLU A 545 -21.74 16.20 -34.17
C GLU A 545 -22.81 15.14 -33.91
N THR A 546 -22.42 13.95 -33.41
CA THR A 546 -23.37 12.87 -33.05
C THR A 546 -24.05 13.08 -31.70
N GLY A 547 -23.66 14.08 -30.92
CA GLY A 547 -24.20 14.36 -29.58
C GLY A 547 -23.76 13.34 -28.52
N GLU A 548 -22.79 12.49 -28.83
CA GLU A 548 -22.24 11.48 -27.91
C GLU A 548 -21.10 12.01 -27.04
N LEU A 549 -20.71 13.29 -27.20
CA LEU A 549 -19.68 13.92 -26.40
C LEU A 549 -20.17 14.11 -24.95
N GLN A 550 -19.83 13.19 -24.08
CA GLN A 550 -20.06 13.33 -22.65
C GLN A 550 -19.00 14.24 -22.02
N VAL A 551 -19.32 15.51 -21.88
CA VAL A 551 -18.49 16.44 -21.10
C VAL A 551 -18.86 16.28 -19.62
N ARG A 552 -17.96 15.73 -18.81
CA ARG A 552 -18.09 15.73 -17.36
C ARG A 552 -17.88 17.16 -16.87
N THR A 553 -18.96 17.92 -16.72
CA THR A 553 -18.90 19.23 -16.05
C THR A 553 -18.78 18.97 -14.54
N VAL A 554 -17.63 19.24 -13.98
CA VAL A 554 -17.46 19.35 -12.53
C VAL A 554 -18.05 20.70 -12.13
N ALA A 555 -19.13 20.69 -11.35
CA ALA A 555 -19.72 21.93 -10.87
C ALA A 555 -18.69 22.70 -10.03
N ASP A 556 -18.53 23.99 -10.34
CA ASP A 556 -17.63 24.88 -9.59
C ASP A 556 -17.89 24.78 -8.08
N PRO A 557 -16.83 24.66 -7.25
CA PRO A 557 -16.94 24.54 -5.79
C PRO A 557 -17.77 25.65 -5.14
N SER A 558 -17.84 26.82 -5.75
CA SER A 558 -18.72 27.92 -5.29
C SER A 558 -20.20 27.58 -5.50
N THR A 559 -20.53 26.89 -6.58
CA THR A 559 -21.90 26.43 -6.90
C THR A 559 -22.31 25.30 -5.96
N ILE A 560 -21.44 24.35 -5.69
CA ILE A 560 -21.68 23.27 -4.70
C ILE A 560 -21.93 23.88 -3.31
N ARG A 561 -21.12 24.86 -2.88
CA ARG A 561 -21.32 25.56 -1.60
C ARG A 561 -22.60 26.38 -1.55
N ARG A 562 -23.08 26.88 -2.68
CA ARG A 562 -24.40 27.55 -2.76
C ARG A 562 -25.54 26.55 -2.65
N LEU A 563 -25.43 25.40 -3.31
CA LEU A 563 -26.39 24.31 -3.20
C LEU A 563 -26.44 23.74 -1.79
N ASP A 564 -25.32 23.48 -1.14
CA ASP A 564 -25.25 23.03 0.26
C ASP A 564 -25.86 24.07 1.24
N ARG A 565 -25.72 25.35 0.95
CA ARG A 565 -26.35 26.40 1.76
C ARG A 565 -27.87 26.48 1.55
N LEU A 566 -28.32 26.29 0.32
CA LEU A 566 -29.74 26.21 -0.01
C LEU A 566 -30.38 24.97 0.63
N GLU A 567 -29.76 23.82 0.51
CA GLU A 567 -30.22 22.57 1.13
C GLU A 567 -30.37 22.72 2.65
N ARG A 568 -29.38 23.31 3.33
CA ARG A 568 -29.46 23.60 4.76
C ARG A 568 -30.60 24.57 5.12
N ARG A 569 -30.84 25.59 4.28
CA ARG A 569 -31.94 26.53 4.50
C ARG A 569 -33.30 25.87 4.30
N VAL A 570 -33.43 25.02 3.28
CA VAL A 570 -34.66 24.25 3.02
C VAL A 570 -34.93 23.26 4.15
N ASN A 571 -33.91 22.52 4.61
CA ASN A 571 -34.06 21.59 5.73
C ASN A 571 -34.47 22.33 7.03
N ARG A 572 -33.83 23.47 7.30
CA ARG A 572 -34.20 24.31 8.46
C ARG A 572 -35.64 24.83 8.37
N LEU A 573 -36.09 25.23 7.18
CA LEU A 573 -37.45 25.65 6.93
C LEU A 573 -38.43 24.51 7.17
N ASN A 574 -38.16 23.32 6.61
CA ASN A 574 -38.97 22.13 6.79
C ASN A 574 -39.09 21.75 8.26
N THR A 575 -37.98 21.74 9.02
CA THR A 575 -37.98 21.40 10.45
C THR A 575 -38.74 22.43 11.27
N THR A 576 -38.64 23.72 10.90
CA THR A 576 -39.39 24.81 11.57
C THR A 576 -40.89 24.70 11.29
N VAL A 577 -41.30 24.41 10.05
CA VAL A 577 -42.71 24.20 9.68
C VAL A 577 -43.28 22.99 10.41
N MET A 578 -42.53 21.88 10.45
CA MET A 578 -42.96 20.70 11.25
C MET A 578 -43.11 21.02 12.73
N ALA A 579 -42.15 21.73 13.31
CA ALA A 579 -42.23 22.13 14.73
C ALA A 579 -43.45 23.00 15.00
N SER A 580 -43.74 23.95 14.10
CA SER A 580 -44.94 24.83 14.20
C SER A 580 -46.24 24.03 14.07
N ALA A 581 -46.33 23.07 13.15
CA ALA A 581 -47.50 22.22 12.97
C ALA A 581 -47.75 21.34 14.21
N VAL A 582 -46.69 20.74 14.77
CA VAL A 582 -46.77 19.92 15.97
C VAL A 582 -47.15 20.77 17.19
N PHE A 583 -46.64 22.00 17.30
CA PHE A 583 -47.01 22.94 18.36
C PHE A 583 -48.49 23.32 18.28
N LEU A 584 -48.99 23.64 17.07
CA LEU A 584 -50.40 23.94 16.85
C LEU A 584 -51.32 22.75 17.17
N ALA A 585 -50.92 21.54 16.76
CA ALA A 585 -51.64 20.33 17.10
C ALA A 585 -51.72 20.12 18.64
N GLY A 586 -50.61 20.35 19.36
CA GLY A 586 -50.61 20.34 20.82
C GLY A 586 -51.54 21.39 21.43
N THR A 587 -51.61 22.60 20.84
CA THR A 587 -52.52 23.66 21.31
C THR A 587 -53.99 23.31 21.06
N LEU A 588 -54.30 22.69 19.93
CA LEU A 588 -55.67 22.17 19.66
C LEU A 588 -56.07 21.06 20.62
N LEU A 589 -55.18 20.15 20.96
CA LEU A 589 -55.45 19.11 21.96
C LEU A 589 -55.67 19.71 23.36
N TYR A 590 -54.91 20.74 23.71
CA TYR A 590 -55.09 21.48 24.95
C TYR A 590 -56.47 22.13 25.03
N THR A 591 -56.94 22.79 23.96
CA THR A 591 -58.29 23.41 23.93
C THR A 591 -59.42 22.38 23.98
N ASN A 592 -59.15 21.14 23.53
CA ASN A 592 -60.11 20.04 23.62
C ASN A 592 -60.07 19.26 24.96
N GLY A 593 -59.26 19.69 25.92
CA GLY A 593 -59.20 19.12 27.26
C GLY A 593 -58.18 18.01 27.48
N ASP A 594 -57.44 17.58 26.45
CA ASP A 594 -56.41 16.52 26.51
C ASP A 594 -55.03 17.03 26.93
N MET A 595 -54.88 17.40 28.20
CA MET A 595 -53.67 17.99 28.75
C MET A 595 -52.40 17.09 28.56
N THR A 596 -52.57 15.77 28.70
CA THR A 596 -51.46 14.82 28.63
C THR A 596 -50.87 14.75 27.22
N LEU A 597 -51.72 14.65 26.21
CA LEU A 597 -51.31 14.64 24.82
C LEU A 597 -50.74 15.99 24.37
N ALA A 598 -51.32 17.11 24.84
CA ALA A 598 -50.82 18.46 24.57
C ALA A 598 -49.35 18.64 25.03
N LEU A 599 -49.01 18.19 26.24
CA LEU A 599 -47.66 18.25 26.79
C LEU A 599 -46.65 17.41 25.96
N VAL A 600 -47.08 16.23 25.49
CA VAL A 600 -46.24 15.38 24.62
C VAL A 600 -45.94 16.09 23.29
N PHE A 601 -46.95 16.68 22.64
CA PHE A 601 -46.79 17.39 21.37
C PHE A 601 -45.94 18.64 21.54
N TRP A 602 -46.09 19.43 22.60
CA TRP A 602 -45.23 20.56 22.88
C TRP A 602 -43.79 20.15 23.19
N GLY A 603 -43.59 19.01 23.87
CA GLY A 603 -42.28 18.42 24.07
C GLY A 603 -41.59 18.05 22.74
N ILE A 604 -42.32 17.40 21.82
CA ILE A 604 -41.82 17.06 20.48
C ILE A 604 -41.51 18.34 19.68
N ALA A 605 -42.39 19.35 19.72
CA ALA A 605 -42.15 20.62 19.05
C ALA A 605 -40.88 21.32 19.58
N GLY A 606 -40.67 21.31 20.90
CA GLY A 606 -39.46 21.84 21.53
C GLY A 606 -38.19 21.12 21.05
N VAL A 607 -38.23 19.79 20.95
CA VAL A 607 -37.12 19.00 20.41
C VAL A 607 -36.85 19.36 18.94
N LEU A 608 -37.87 19.50 18.10
CA LEU A 608 -37.74 19.89 16.70
C LEU A 608 -37.14 21.29 16.54
N VAL A 609 -37.51 22.24 17.39
CA VAL A 609 -36.91 23.60 17.41
C VAL A 609 -35.43 23.52 17.75
N VAL A 610 -35.04 22.74 18.76
CA VAL A 610 -33.62 22.53 19.12
C VAL A 610 -32.86 21.89 17.98
N VAL A 611 -33.43 20.93 17.27
CA VAL A 611 -32.83 20.29 16.08
C VAL A 611 -32.67 21.32 14.96
N SER A 612 -33.67 22.15 14.67
CA SER A 612 -33.60 23.22 13.66
C SER A 612 -32.53 24.28 13.98
N MET A 613 -32.30 24.59 15.24
CA MET A 613 -31.24 25.52 15.66
C MET A 613 -29.83 24.89 15.56
N ALA A 614 -29.75 23.57 15.49
CA ALA A 614 -28.50 22.81 15.44
C ALA A 614 -28.04 22.47 14.00
N GLU A 615 -28.91 22.57 13.01
CA GLU A 615 -28.63 22.47 11.57
C GLU A 615 -28.18 23.81 10.98
#